data_f38ffeaaba2a02629bf9bf2af424ba36
#
_entry.id   f38ffeaaba2a02629bf9bf2af424ba36
#
_cell.length_a   1.000
_cell.length_b   1.000
_cell.length_c   1.000
_cell.angle_alpha   90.00
_cell.angle_beta   90.00
_cell.angle_gamma   90.00
#
_symmetry.space_group_name_H-M   'P 1'
#
loop_
_entity.id
_entity.type
_entity.pdbx_description
1 polymer ?
#
loop_
_entity_poly.entity_id
_entity_poly.type
_entity_poly.pdbx_seq_one_letter_code
_entity_poly.pdbx_strand_id
1 'polypeptide(L)'
;MAIHDRDIPEENRRRLLQAGVGAAALGILPGAQFAATAQGTFDWKKFKGEKIEVFLTKSPRGDLLTKYHKEFEDLTGISVGSEMVPEQQQRQKAVIEFNSGNPSFDVIALSYHVQKRQFAKNNWLADLRPMINDKSLADPNLDFADFAKGGLFYAVEPDGRVNSLPFNLDPWVVYYNKELFAAKGLAFPKTFAEMLDAAAKLNDPSKGVSGFVARGLKNANVPVWSSFLLGYGGSFADDKGKLMTDSPEAIEAGKMYQTLLAKYGPQGVAGFNWNESQSLFLQGKAAMWLDGIGFAQPLEDPTKSRIVGKVGYGVMPAGPKQQVSALFADGEGVSAYTKKKGPAFFYIQWASNKANQTRMLQAAAGAPVRTSAYAAAQASSDFKAPKEWVECMLASAKIAQPGLPVIAPVTEFRDVFGVALTNMINGADPATEMKKATAEFQPVLDKSEKA
;
A
#
# COMPACT_ATOMS: atom_id res chain seq x y z
N MET A 1 33.67 4.17 12.00
CA MET A 1 33.51 3.11 12.99
C MET A 1 32.17 2.45 12.65
N ALA A 2 32.21 1.33 11.97
CA ALA A 2 31.02 0.65 11.47
C ALA A 2 30.35 -0.03 12.66
N ILE A 3 29.11 0.37 12.95
CA ILE A 3 28.27 -0.31 13.94
C ILE A 3 27.78 -1.59 13.26
N HIS A 4 28.26 -2.72 13.75
CA HIS A 4 27.82 -4.03 13.28
C HIS A 4 26.38 -4.31 13.71
N ASP A 5 25.61 -4.96 12.84
CA ASP A 5 24.21 -5.43 12.97
C ASP A 5 23.94 -6.33 14.22
N ARG A 6 24.93 -6.49 15.09
CA ARG A 6 24.86 -7.31 16.32
C ARG A 6 24.24 -6.59 17.52
N ASP A 7 23.99 -5.27 17.40
CA ASP A 7 23.56 -4.44 18.55
C ASP A 7 22.07 -4.08 18.54
N ILE A 8 21.28 -4.68 17.63
CA ILE A 8 19.82 -4.52 17.70
C ILE A 8 19.29 -5.51 18.74
N PRO A 9 18.69 -5.05 19.83
CA PRO A 9 18.11 -5.93 20.85
C PRO A 9 17.12 -6.92 20.20
N GLU A 10 17.18 -8.18 20.61
CA GLU A 10 16.33 -9.27 20.12
C GLU A 10 14.82 -8.93 20.20
N GLU A 11 14.45 -8.08 21.13
CA GLU A 11 13.11 -7.53 21.33
C GLU A 11 12.62 -6.64 20.16
N ASN A 12 13.50 -5.87 19.52
CA ASN A 12 13.17 -5.06 18.35
C ASN A 12 13.07 -5.90 17.07
N ARG A 13 13.82 -6.98 17.00
CA ARG A 13 13.74 -7.97 15.92
C ARG A 13 12.41 -8.73 15.97
N ARG A 14 11.93 -9.08 17.15
CA ARG A 14 10.60 -9.69 17.39
C ARG A 14 9.47 -8.77 16.94
N ARG A 15 9.53 -7.47 17.19
CA ARG A 15 8.50 -6.49 16.80
C ARG A 15 8.35 -6.34 15.29
N LEU A 16 9.41 -6.51 14.51
CA LEU A 16 9.36 -6.45 13.03
C LEU A 16 8.67 -7.68 12.42
N LEU A 17 8.79 -8.84 13.05
CA LEU A 17 8.19 -10.09 12.60
C LEU A 17 6.77 -10.31 13.16
N GLN A 18 6.48 -9.73 14.34
CA GLN A 18 5.20 -9.87 15.07
C GLN A 18 4.11 -8.90 14.63
N ALA A 19 4.29 -8.08 13.59
CA ALA A 19 3.25 -7.16 13.09
C ALA A 19 1.95 -7.87 12.61
N GLY A 20 1.74 -9.10 13.03
CA GLY A 20 0.55 -9.91 12.76
C GLY A 20 -0.31 -10.24 14.00
N VAL A 21 0.07 -9.87 15.21
CA VAL A 21 -0.69 -10.23 16.41
C VAL A 21 -0.81 -9.05 17.38
N GLY A 22 -1.99 -8.51 17.46
CA GLY A 22 -2.45 -7.67 18.57
C GLY A 22 -2.37 -6.16 18.30
N ALA A 23 -3.48 -5.49 18.50
CA ALA A 23 -3.55 -4.04 18.71
C ALA A 23 -2.83 -3.68 20.01
N ALA A 24 -1.49 -3.74 19.99
CA ALA A 24 -0.68 -3.24 21.07
C ALA A 24 -0.60 -1.72 20.95
N ALA A 25 -1.12 -1.03 21.94
CA ALA A 25 -0.93 0.40 22.15
C ALA A 25 0.54 0.75 21.92
N LEU A 26 0.86 1.39 20.80
CA LEU A 26 2.13 2.06 20.62
C LEU A 26 2.21 3.17 21.64
N GLY A 27 2.78 2.85 22.80
CA GLY A 27 3.24 3.86 23.75
C GLY A 27 4.16 4.82 22.99
N ILE A 28 3.91 6.09 23.16
CA ILE A 28 4.81 7.17 22.77
C ILE A 28 6.20 6.77 23.29
N LEU A 29 7.17 6.61 22.38
CA LEU A 29 8.56 6.43 22.76
C LEU A 29 8.99 7.67 23.56
N PRO A 30 9.27 7.57 24.87
CA PRO A 30 9.81 8.69 25.61
C PRO A 30 11.28 8.82 25.25
N GLY A 31 11.66 9.97 24.69
CA GLY A 31 13.05 10.33 24.69
C GLY A 31 13.74 10.77 23.41
N ALA A 32 13.06 11.03 22.32
CA ALA A 32 13.67 11.81 21.25
C ALA A 32 13.62 13.30 21.64
N GLN A 33 14.50 13.73 22.52
CA GLN A 33 14.80 15.14 22.70
C GLN A 33 15.57 15.62 21.46
N PHE A 34 14.86 16.30 20.57
CA PHE A 34 15.46 16.94 19.42
C PHE A 34 16.17 18.22 19.90
N ALA A 35 17.49 18.23 19.82
CA ALA A 35 18.29 19.41 20.10
C ALA A 35 17.96 20.48 19.04
N ALA A 36 17.46 21.61 19.48
CA ALA A 36 17.16 22.76 18.62
C ALA A 36 18.48 23.38 18.12
N THR A 37 18.73 23.27 16.82
CA THR A 37 19.80 24.02 16.16
C THR A 37 19.28 24.60 14.84
N ALA A 38 19.57 25.87 14.68
CA ALA A 38 19.45 26.78 13.55
C ALA A 38 18.29 27.79 13.62
N GLN A 39 18.69 29.07 13.76
CA GLN A 39 17.84 30.25 13.63
C GLN A 39 17.62 30.56 12.15
N GLY A 40 16.48 30.13 11.61
CA GLY A 40 16.01 30.50 10.27
C GLY A 40 14.49 30.46 10.23
N THR A 41 13.88 31.41 9.57
CA THR A 41 12.46 31.37 9.25
C THR A 41 12.25 30.51 8.02
N PHE A 42 11.24 29.66 8.02
CA PHE A 42 10.85 28.87 6.86
C PHE A 42 10.37 29.80 5.72
N ASP A 43 10.85 29.55 4.51
CA ASP A 43 10.41 30.25 3.29
C ASP A 43 10.34 29.26 2.12
N TRP A 44 9.16 29.08 1.56
CA TRP A 44 8.95 28.24 0.38
C TRP A 44 9.81 28.67 -0.82
N LYS A 45 10.25 29.93 -0.92
CA LYS A 45 11.09 30.46 -2.00
C LYS A 45 12.60 30.24 -1.78
N LYS A 46 13.01 29.62 -0.67
CA LYS A 46 14.43 29.42 -0.30
C LYS A 46 15.26 28.79 -1.42
N PHE A 47 14.67 27.92 -2.22
CA PHE A 47 15.35 27.21 -3.31
C PHE A 47 14.85 27.64 -4.69
N LYS A 48 14.36 28.86 -4.82
CA LYS A 48 13.89 29.41 -6.11
C LYS A 48 14.99 29.30 -7.19
N GLY A 49 14.61 28.76 -8.37
CA GLY A 49 15.49 28.54 -9.51
C GLY A 49 16.11 27.16 -9.56
N GLU A 50 16.02 26.37 -8.50
CA GLU A 50 16.43 24.97 -8.53
C GLU A 50 15.48 24.12 -9.38
N LYS A 51 15.96 22.94 -9.81
CA LYS A 51 15.17 21.93 -10.50
C LYS A 51 15.33 20.58 -9.79
N ILE A 52 14.23 19.86 -9.60
CA ILE A 52 14.23 18.49 -9.09
C ILE A 52 13.63 17.52 -10.09
N GLU A 53 14.03 16.25 -9.99
CA GLU A 53 13.44 15.13 -10.75
C GLU A 53 12.71 14.20 -9.79
N VAL A 54 11.45 13.89 -10.12
CA VAL A 54 10.56 13.08 -9.28
C VAL A 54 10.16 11.80 -10.00
N PHE A 55 10.39 10.65 -9.38
CA PHE A 55 10.06 9.35 -9.94
C PHE A 55 8.80 8.78 -9.32
N LEU A 56 7.71 8.75 -10.08
CA LEU A 56 6.36 8.41 -9.64
C LEU A 56 5.91 7.04 -10.18
N THR A 57 4.98 6.42 -9.46
CA THR A 57 4.22 5.27 -9.94
C THR A 57 2.97 5.73 -10.70
N LYS A 58 2.70 5.17 -11.88
CA LYS A 58 1.46 5.40 -12.64
C LYS A 58 0.27 4.87 -11.83
N SER A 59 -0.50 5.77 -11.30
CA SER A 59 -1.64 5.50 -10.40
C SER A 59 -2.52 6.74 -10.30
N PRO A 60 -3.77 6.65 -9.80
CA PRO A 60 -4.61 7.82 -9.53
C PRO A 60 -3.91 8.88 -8.66
N ARG A 61 -3.05 8.45 -7.74
CA ARG A 61 -2.27 9.31 -6.85
C ARG A 61 -1.15 10.04 -7.58
N GLY A 62 -0.41 9.33 -8.44
CA GLY A 62 0.63 9.93 -9.28
C GLY A 62 0.04 10.96 -10.26
N ASP A 63 -1.10 10.63 -10.87
CA ASP A 63 -1.83 11.55 -11.76
C ASP A 63 -2.30 12.80 -10.99
N LEU A 64 -2.74 12.65 -9.73
CA LEU A 64 -3.14 13.78 -8.88
C LEU A 64 -1.96 14.71 -8.61
N LEU A 65 -0.81 14.20 -8.18
CA LEU A 65 0.38 15.02 -7.93
C LEU A 65 0.84 15.76 -9.19
N THR A 66 0.94 15.04 -10.30
CA THR A 66 1.38 15.62 -11.59
C THR A 66 0.47 16.76 -12.03
N LYS A 67 -0.85 16.62 -11.82
CA LYS A 67 -1.84 17.68 -12.12
C LYS A 67 -1.55 18.98 -11.37
N TYR A 68 -0.99 18.90 -10.17
CA TYR A 68 -0.74 20.05 -9.29
C TYR A 68 0.74 20.47 -9.19
N HIS A 69 1.66 19.88 -9.98
CA HIS A 69 3.08 20.28 -9.98
C HIS A 69 3.25 21.79 -10.22
N LYS A 70 2.45 22.38 -11.12
CA LYS A 70 2.49 23.82 -11.39
C LYS A 70 2.23 24.68 -10.14
N GLU A 71 1.36 24.22 -9.23
CA GLU A 71 1.10 24.90 -7.96
C GLU A 71 2.35 24.89 -7.06
N PHE A 72 3.05 23.75 -7.00
CA PHE A 72 4.32 23.66 -6.28
C PHE A 72 5.38 24.58 -6.88
N GLU A 73 5.52 24.60 -8.22
CA GLU A 73 6.45 25.46 -8.92
C GLU A 73 6.16 26.94 -8.67
N ASP A 74 4.90 27.36 -8.69
CA ASP A 74 4.50 28.74 -8.41
C ASP A 74 4.73 29.12 -6.94
N LEU A 75 4.48 28.18 -6.03
CA LEU A 75 4.71 28.36 -4.60
C LEU A 75 6.20 28.52 -4.28
N THR A 76 7.05 27.66 -4.86
CA THR A 76 8.45 27.54 -4.45
C THR A 76 9.44 28.21 -5.40
N GLY A 77 9.09 28.30 -6.68
CA GLY A 77 10.03 28.65 -7.75
C GLY A 77 11.00 27.50 -8.10
N ILE A 78 10.76 26.29 -7.59
CA ILE A 78 11.51 25.07 -7.96
C ILE A 78 10.78 24.41 -9.13
N SER A 79 11.51 24.10 -10.22
CA SER A 79 10.95 23.39 -11.36
C SER A 79 10.91 21.88 -11.10
N VAL A 80 9.84 21.20 -11.54
CA VAL A 80 9.66 19.76 -11.34
C VAL A 80 9.70 19.02 -12.68
N GLY A 81 10.74 18.22 -12.89
CA GLY A 81 10.72 17.13 -13.86
C GLY A 81 10.08 15.89 -13.23
N SER A 82 9.29 15.14 -13.99
CA SER A 82 8.71 13.91 -13.46
C SER A 82 8.71 12.78 -14.49
N GLU A 83 9.08 11.59 -14.04
CA GLU A 83 8.89 10.35 -14.76
C GLU A 83 7.86 9.50 -14.03
N MET A 84 6.89 8.96 -14.77
CA MET A 84 5.83 8.14 -14.21
C MET A 84 5.66 6.87 -15.05
N VAL A 85 5.92 5.70 -14.44
CA VAL A 85 5.86 4.39 -15.09
C VAL A 85 5.01 3.40 -14.29
N PRO A 86 4.55 2.29 -14.91
CA PRO A 86 3.83 1.25 -14.19
C PRO A 86 4.57 0.73 -12.97
N GLU A 87 3.82 0.32 -11.97
CA GLU A 87 4.28 -0.05 -10.63
C GLU A 87 5.48 -1.00 -10.60
N GLN A 88 5.42 -2.11 -11.33
CA GLN A 88 6.52 -3.09 -11.34
C GLN A 88 7.78 -2.54 -12.03
N GLN A 89 7.60 -1.79 -13.10
CA GLN A 89 8.71 -1.14 -13.81
C GLN A 89 9.39 -0.07 -12.93
N GLN A 90 8.59 0.71 -12.19
CA GLN A 90 9.10 1.71 -11.25
C GLN A 90 9.99 1.06 -10.19
N ARG A 91 9.54 -0.05 -9.58
CA ARG A 91 10.30 -0.78 -8.56
C ARG A 91 11.60 -1.35 -9.09
N GLN A 92 11.58 -1.99 -10.27
CA GLN A 92 12.76 -2.56 -10.90
C GLN A 92 13.77 -1.47 -11.28
N LYS A 93 13.31 -0.40 -11.92
CA LYS A 93 14.16 0.73 -12.31
C LYS A 93 14.80 1.40 -11.10
N ALA A 94 14.02 1.62 -10.03
CA ALA A 94 14.53 2.20 -8.79
C ALA A 94 15.68 1.39 -8.20
N VAL A 95 15.55 0.06 -8.14
CA VAL A 95 16.61 -0.83 -7.62
C VAL A 95 17.87 -0.77 -8.50
N ILE A 96 17.70 -0.78 -9.82
CA ILE A 96 18.83 -0.69 -10.76
C ILE A 96 19.57 0.63 -10.58
N GLU A 97 18.84 1.75 -10.53
CA GLU A 97 19.45 3.08 -10.42
C GLU A 97 20.11 3.31 -9.05
N PHE A 98 19.50 2.87 -7.97
CA PHE A 98 20.12 2.94 -6.65
C PHE A 98 21.39 2.08 -6.54
N ASN A 99 21.39 0.88 -7.12
CA ASN A 99 22.59 0.04 -7.17
C ASN A 99 23.71 0.65 -8.00
N SER A 100 23.39 1.48 -9.01
CA SER A 100 24.40 2.20 -9.77
C SER A 100 25.07 3.32 -8.98
N GLY A 101 24.48 3.73 -7.84
CA GLY A 101 24.95 4.85 -7.03
C GLY A 101 24.69 6.24 -7.64
N ASN A 102 23.98 6.31 -8.77
CA ASN A 102 23.69 7.56 -9.46
C ASN A 102 22.25 7.57 -10.02
N PRO A 103 21.21 7.56 -9.15
CA PRO A 103 19.84 7.61 -9.61
C PRO A 103 19.52 8.93 -10.33
N SER A 104 18.69 8.84 -11.37
CA SER A 104 18.26 9.97 -12.20
C SER A 104 17.22 10.87 -11.50
N PHE A 105 16.80 10.54 -10.30
CA PHE A 105 15.76 11.22 -9.55
C PHE A 105 16.24 11.72 -8.18
N ASP A 106 15.68 12.83 -7.73
CA ASP A 106 15.88 13.43 -6.40
C ASP A 106 14.85 12.92 -5.38
N VAL A 107 13.62 12.68 -5.85
CA VAL A 107 12.48 12.18 -5.07
C VAL A 107 11.96 10.90 -5.70
N ILE A 108 11.54 9.95 -4.87
CA ILE A 108 10.92 8.70 -5.31
C ILE A 108 9.64 8.43 -4.54
N ALA A 109 8.57 8.08 -5.26
CA ALA A 109 7.39 7.48 -4.68
C ALA A 109 7.67 6.03 -4.27
N LEU A 110 7.33 5.68 -3.04
CA LEU A 110 7.64 4.39 -2.41
C LEU A 110 6.39 3.57 -2.20
N SER A 111 6.43 2.31 -2.62
CA SER A 111 5.50 1.30 -2.11
C SER A 111 6.11 0.70 -0.84
N TYR A 112 5.73 1.19 0.31
CA TYR A 112 6.32 0.81 1.59
C TYR A 112 6.37 -0.69 1.83
N HIS A 113 5.28 -1.36 1.54
CA HIS A 113 5.11 -2.80 1.73
C HIS A 113 6.06 -3.66 0.88
N VAL A 114 6.78 -3.05 -0.08
CA VAL A 114 7.77 -3.75 -0.93
C VAL A 114 9.17 -3.15 -0.76
N GLN A 115 9.28 -1.84 -0.61
CA GLN A 115 10.57 -1.15 -0.74
C GLN A 115 11.17 -0.71 0.59
N LYS A 116 10.33 -0.52 1.65
CA LYS A 116 10.77 0.02 2.93
C LYS A 116 12.04 -0.66 3.48
N ARG A 117 11.97 -1.95 3.73
CA ARG A 117 13.06 -2.69 4.40
C ARG A 117 14.31 -2.78 3.52
N GLN A 118 14.15 -3.03 2.23
CA GLN A 118 15.24 -3.07 1.28
C GLN A 118 15.97 -1.72 1.18
N PHE A 119 15.21 -0.62 1.08
CA PHE A 119 15.77 0.71 0.93
C PHE A 119 16.45 1.20 2.21
N ALA A 120 15.88 0.89 3.38
CA ALA A 120 16.47 1.19 4.67
C ALA A 120 17.79 0.45 4.89
N LYS A 121 17.84 -0.86 4.56
CA LYS A 121 19.04 -1.68 4.68
C LYS A 121 20.20 -1.17 3.83
N ASN A 122 19.90 -0.72 2.62
CA ASN A 122 20.92 -0.21 1.68
C ASN A 122 21.22 1.29 1.85
N ASN A 123 20.55 1.99 2.77
CA ASN A 123 20.67 3.43 2.97
C ASN A 123 20.44 4.24 1.69
N TRP A 124 19.47 3.84 0.87
CA TRP A 124 19.16 4.49 -0.41
C TRP A 124 18.39 5.80 -0.26
N LEU A 125 17.76 6.01 0.88
CA LEU A 125 17.02 7.23 1.20
C LEU A 125 17.74 8.05 2.25
N ALA A 126 17.59 9.36 2.15
CA ALA A 126 18.10 10.30 3.15
C ALA A 126 17.33 10.15 4.48
N ASP A 127 18.05 10.25 5.60
CA ASP A 127 17.40 10.47 6.89
C ASP A 127 16.87 11.90 6.94
N LEU A 128 15.57 12.03 7.07
CA LEU A 128 14.89 13.32 7.05
C LEU A 128 14.94 14.07 8.38
N ARG A 129 15.35 13.42 9.49
CA ARG A 129 15.38 14.04 10.83
C ARG A 129 16.15 15.37 10.88
N PRO A 130 17.34 15.50 10.26
CA PRO A 130 18.03 16.79 10.24
C PRO A 130 17.22 17.90 9.57
N MET A 131 16.50 17.58 8.49
CA MET A 131 15.67 18.54 7.77
C MET A 131 14.35 18.86 8.49
N ILE A 132 13.76 17.85 9.13
CA ILE A 132 12.55 18.01 9.96
C ILE A 132 12.83 18.91 11.16
N ASN A 133 14.04 18.84 11.73
CA ASN A 133 14.43 19.62 12.89
C ASN A 133 14.97 21.02 12.53
N ASP A 134 15.27 21.28 11.27
CA ASP A 134 15.71 22.59 10.79
C ASP A 134 14.50 23.48 10.49
N LYS A 135 14.26 24.46 11.37
CA LYS A 135 13.16 25.42 11.22
C LYS A 135 13.19 26.24 9.92
N SER A 136 14.31 26.25 9.21
CA SER A 136 14.42 26.89 7.91
C SER A 136 14.07 25.98 6.74
N LEU A 137 13.88 24.69 7.00
CA LEU A 137 13.55 23.65 6.00
C LEU A 137 12.19 23.00 6.25
N ALA A 138 11.80 22.84 7.50
CA ALA A 138 10.51 22.27 7.86
C ALA A 138 9.40 23.31 7.80
N ASP A 139 8.34 23.03 7.00
CA ASP A 139 7.12 23.82 7.02
C ASP A 139 6.57 23.82 8.46
N PRO A 140 6.24 25.00 9.05
CA PRO A 140 5.59 25.08 10.36
C PRO A 140 4.30 24.24 10.46
N ASN A 141 3.66 23.93 9.33
CA ASN A 141 2.48 23.08 9.24
C ASN A 141 2.80 21.60 8.98
N LEU A 142 4.08 21.21 8.97
CA LEU A 142 4.49 19.81 8.91
C LEU A 142 4.25 19.15 10.27
N ASP A 143 2.99 18.98 10.61
CA ASP A 143 2.56 18.36 11.86
C ASP A 143 2.67 16.84 11.80
N PHE A 144 3.66 16.26 12.48
CA PHE A 144 3.84 14.82 12.56
C PHE A 144 2.72 14.11 13.33
N ALA A 145 2.08 14.78 14.29
CA ALA A 145 0.98 14.22 15.06
C ALA A 145 -0.29 14.02 14.22
N ASP A 146 -0.42 14.75 13.11
CA ASP A 146 -1.52 14.61 12.17
C ASP A 146 -1.37 13.42 11.23
N PHE A 147 -0.19 12.81 11.14
CA PHE A 147 -0.02 11.59 10.35
C PHE A 147 -0.65 10.38 11.07
N ALA A 148 -1.42 9.60 10.32
CA ALA A 148 -1.99 8.35 10.81
C ALA A 148 -0.90 7.35 11.21
N LYS A 149 -1.13 6.63 12.31
CA LYS A 149 -0.17 5.65 12.86
C LYS A 149 0.29 4.61 11.85
N GLY A 150 -0.62 4.13 10.97
CA GLY A 150 -0.28 3.18 9.91
C GLY A 150 0.73 3.75 8.89
N GLY A 151 0.65 5.05 8.58
CA GLY A 151 1.64 5.72 7.72
C GLY A 151 3.00 5.86 8.42
N LEU A 152 3.00 6.30 9.68
CA LEU A 152 4.23 6.44 10.48
C LEU A 152 4.92 5.10 10.74
N PHE A 153 4.16 4.01 10.91
CA PHE A 153 4.71 2.65 11.03
C PHE A 153 5.64 2.30 9.85
N TYR A 154 5.28 2.73 8.65
CA TYR A 154 6.11 2.48 7.47
C TYR A 154 7.20 3.54 7.25
N ALA A 155 6.99 4.79 7.64
CA ALA A 155 7.92 5.89 7.38
C ALA A 155 9.09 5.96 8.35
N VAL A 156 8.91 5.44 9.57
CA VAL A 156 9.91 5.46 10.64
C VAL A 156 10.57 4.08 10.76
N GLU A 157 11.90 4.07 10.83
CA GLU A 157 12.69 2.87 11.03
C GLU A 157 12.82 2.51 12.53
N PRO A 158 13.15 1.25 12.89
CA PRO A 158 13.34 0.85 14.29
C PRO A 158 14.41 1.64 15.03
N ASP A 159 15.41 2.18 14.33
CA ASP A 159 16.46 3.03 14.87
C ASP A 159 16.07 4.51 14.96
N GLY A 160 14.82 4.83 14.68
CA GLY A 160 14.25 6.17 14.72
C GLY A 160 14.54 7.03 13.50
N ARG A 161 15.24 6.54 12.48
CA ARG A 161 15.37 7.29 11.20
C ARG A 161 14.01 7.47 10.55
N VAL A 162 13.82 8.63 9.94
CA VAL A 162 12.65 8.95 9.13
C VAL A 162 13.11 8.98 7.67
N ASN A 163 12.82 7.93 6.92
CA ASN A 163 13.33 7.78 5.56
C ASN A 163 12.41 8.37 4.48
N SER A 164 11.20 8.75 4.86
CA SER A 164 10.19 9.26 3.92
C SER A 164 9.07 9.96 4.68
N LEU A 165 8.23 10.68 3.97
CA LEU A 165 6.94 11.13 4.49
C LEU A 165 5.83 10.22 3.98
N PRO A 166 4.87 9.81 4.82
CA PRO A 166 3.72 9.03 4.39
C PRO A 166 2.89 9.85 3.39
N PHE A 167 2.34 9.17 2.37
CA PHE A 167 1.53 9.81 1.35
C PHE A 167 0.13 9.21 1.22
N ASN A 168 0.01 7.88 1.30
CA ASN A 168 -1.26 7.18 1.14
C ASN A 168 -1.34 5.96 2.06
N LEU A 169 -2.53 5.70 2.58
CA LEU A 169 -2.93 4.42 3.16
C LEU A 169 -3.84 3.69 2.19
N ASP A 170 -3.71 2.40 2.09
CA ASP A 170 -4.47 1.60 1.15
C ASP A 170 -4.96 0.30 1.81
N PRO A 171 -5.90 0.40 2.77
CA PRO A 171 -6.57 -0.79 3.28
C PRO A 171 -7.34 -1.47 2.15
N TRP A 172 -7.26 -2.79 2.07
CA TRP A 172 -7.97 -3.56 1.06
C TRP A 172 -9.41 -3.82 1.47
N VAL A 173 -10.29 -3.67 0.47
CA VAL A 173 -11.75 -3.71 0.60
C VAL A 173 -12.36 -4.56 -0.51
N VAL A 174 -13.63 -4.88 -0.37
CA VAL A 174 -14.39 -5.54 -1.43
C VAL A 174 -15.36 -4.54 -2.05
N TYR A 175 -15.07 -4.12 -3.27
CA TYR A 175 -16.04 -3.43 -4.11
C TYR A 175 -17.09 -4.43 -4.59
N TYR A 176 -18.38 -4.05 -4.64
CA TYR A 176 -19.41 -4.93 -5.13
C TYR A 176 -20.44 -4.19 -5.98
N ASN A 177 -21.04 -4.90 -6.93
CA ASN A 177 -22.08 -4.36 -7.79
C ASN A 177 -23.46 -4.54 -7.11
N LYS A 178 -24.02 -3.45 -6.56
CA LYS A 178 -25.29 -3.44 -5.84
C LYS A 178 -26.45 -3.96 -6.69
N GLU A 179 -26.45 -3.72 -7.99
CA GLU A 179 -27.51 -4.17 -8.90
C GLU A 179 -27.50 -5.70 -9.06
N LEU A 180 -26.31 -6.31 -9.25
CA LEU A 180 -26.18 -7.77 -9.34
C LEU A 180 -26.59 -8.46 -8.02
N PHE A 181 -26.21 -7.89 -6.88
CA PHE A 181 -26.61 -8.40 -5.57
C PHE A 181 -28.11 -8.31 -5.37
N ALA A 182 -28.71 -7.14 -5.67
CA ALA A 182 -30.18 -6.93 -5.56
C ALA A 182 -30.97 -7.88 -6.46
N ALA A 183 -30.49 -8.12 -7.69
CA ALA A 183 -31.14 -9.04 -8.64
C ALA A 183 -31.22 -10.49 -8.13
N LYS A 184 -30.39 -10.87 -7.16
CA LYS A 184 -30.37 -12.19 -6.51
C LYS A 184 -30.89 -12.14 -5.06
N GLY A 185 -31.35 -10.99 -4.57
CA GLY A 185 -31.79 -10.81 -3.19
C GLY A 185 -30.67 -11.00 -2.15
N LEU A 186 -29.41 -10.72 -2.53
CA LEU A 186 -28.25 -10.90 -1.68
C LEU A 186 -27.86 -9.59 -0.98
N ALA A 187 -27.47 -9.69 0.28
CA ALA A 187 -26.76 -8.64 1.00
C ALA A 187 -25.23 -8.77 0.79
N PHE A 188 -24.49 -7.70 1.09
CA PHE A 188 -23.03 -7.77 1.11
C PHE A 188 -22.55 -8.80 2.15
N PRO A 189 -21.60 -9.70 1.81
CA PRO A 189 -21.14 -10.77 2.67
C PRO A 189 -20.39 -10.25 3.90
N LYS A 190 -20.67 -10.83 5.06
CA LYS A 190 -20.00 -10.50 6.33
C LYS A 190 -18.87 -11.46 6.67
N THR A 191 -18.85 -12.64 6.07
CA THR A 191 -17.87 -13.70 6.31
C THR A 191 -17.28 -14.23 5.01
N PHE A 192 -16.13 -14.90 5.09
CA PHE A 192 -15.52 -15.58 3.93
C PHE A 192 -16.46 -16.65 3.34
N ALA A 193 -17.19 -17.38 4.17
CA ALA A 193 -18.16 -18.35 3.71
C ALA A 193 -19.28 -17.71 2.90
N GLU A 194 -19.83 -16.59 3.40
CA GLU A 194 -20.85 -15.83 2.68
C GLU A 194 -20.30 -15.21 1.39
N MET A 195 -19.01 -14.81 1.36
CA MET A 195 -18.38 -14.28 0.17
C MET A 195 -18.22 -15.36 -0.92
N LEU A 196 -17.86 -16.59 -0.55
CA LEU A 196 -17.83 -17.74 -1.46
C LEU A 196 -19.21 -18.07 -2.01
N ASP A 197 -20.23 -18.07 -1.15
CA ASP A 197 -21.63 -18.33 -1.54
C ASP A 197 -22.14 -17.25 -2.50
N ALA A 198 -21.87 -15.97 -2.19
CA ALA A 198 -22.23 -14.85 -3.06
C ALA A 198 -21.50 -14.94 -4.41
N ALA A 199 -20.20 -15.25 -4.41
CA ALA A 199 -19.44 -15.43 -5.64
C ALA A 199 -20.05 -16.55 -6.52
N ALA A 200 -20.42 -17.69 -5.92
CA ALA A 200 -21.06 -18.78 -6.62
C ALA A 200 -22.41 -18.42 -7.25
N LYS A 201 -23.28 -17.74 -6.46
CA LYS A 201 -24.64 -17.34 -6.89
C LYS A 201 -24.65 -16.23 -7.95
N LEU A 202 -23.62 -15.36 -7.94
CA LEU A 202 -23.51 -14.22 -8.83
C LEU A 202 -22.67 -14.53 -10.09
N ASN A 203 -21.98 -15.68 -10.12
CA ASN A 203 -21.21 -16.11 -11.30
C ASN A 203 -22.17 -16.55 -12.42
N ASP A 204 -22.16 -15.83 -13.52
CA ASP A 204 -22.99 -16.12 -14.70
C ASP A 204 -22.15 -16.01 -15.96
N PRO A 205 -21.39 -17.08 -16.32
CA PRO A 205 -20.57 -17.07 -17.52
C PRO A 205 -21.36 -16.87 -18.82
N SER A 206 -22.67 -17.24 -18.83
CA SER A 206 -23.52 -17.06 -20.01
C SER A 206 -23.77 -15.58 -20.32
N LYS A 207 -23.71 -14.73 -19.31
CA LYS A 207 -23.80 -13.25 -19.44
C LYS A 207 -22.42 -12.58 -19.41
N GLY A 208 -21.34 -13.35 -19.32
CA GLY A 208 -19.99 -12.83 -19.18
C GLY A 208 -19.75 -12.10 -17.83
N VAL A 209 -20.46 -12.53 -16.77
CA VAL A 209 -20.35 -11.98 -15.43
C VAL A 209 -19.62 -12.97 -14.53
N SER A 210 -18.52 -12.52 -13.94
CA SER A 210 -17.77 -13.27 -12.93
C SER A 210 -18.28 -12.94 -11.53
N GLY A 211 -18.37 -13.95 -10.67
CA GLY A 211 -18.77 -13.75 -9.28
C GLY A 211 -17.74 -12.96 -8.48
N PHE A 212 -16.48 -13.09 -8.84
CA PHE A 212 -15.36 -12.45 -8.16
C PHE A 212 -14.22 -12.10 -9.13
N VAL A 213 -13.53 -11.01 -8.89
CA VAL A 213 -12.28 -10.67 -9.57
C VAL A 213 -11.27 -10.10 -8.59
N ALA A 214 -10.00 -10.42 -8.78
CA ALA A 214 -8.86 -9.84 -8.07
C ALA A 214 -7.59 -10.08 -8.87
N ARG A 215 -6.44 -9.63 -8.35
CA ARG A 215 -5.14 -9.80 -9.01
C ARG A 215 -4.71 -11.26 -9.03
N GLY A 216 -4.58 -11.85 -10.21
CA GLY A 216 -4.06 -13.21 -10.42
C GLY A 216 -2.63 -13.24 -10.95
N LEU A 217 -2.15 -12.10 -11.50
CA LEU A 217 -0.80 -11.98 -12.05
C LEU A 217 0.26 -12.23 -10.99
N LYS A 218 1.23 -13.08 -11.31
CA LYS A 218 2.42 -13.35 -10.48
C LYS A 218 2.96 -12.06 -9.84
N ASN A 219 3.33 -12.14 -8.57
CA ASN A 219 3.79 -11.06 -7.72
C ASN A 219 2.65 -10.11 -7.25
N ALA A 220 1.73 -9.70 -8.13
CA ALA A 220 0.58 -8.89 -7.75
C ALA A 220 -0.52 -9.70 -7.01
N ASN A 221 -0.51 -11.02 -7.12
CA ASN A 221 -1.49 -11.92 -6.52
C ASN A 221 -1.26 -12.22 -5.03
N VAL A 222 -0.02 -12.06 -4.53
CA VAL A 222 0.31 -12.36 -3.13
C VAL A 222 -0.51 -11.53 -2.13
N PRO A 223 -0.75 -10.22 -2.32
CA PRO A 223 -1.66 -9.43 -1.50
C PRO A 223 -3.09 -9.96 -1.42
N VAL A 224 -3.60 -10.60 -2.46
CA VAL A 224 -4.95 -11.22 -2.44
C VAL A 224 -4.97 -12.39 -1.49
N TRP A 225 -4.02 -13.34 -1.63
CA TRP A 225 -3.89 -14.47 -0.74
C TRP A 225 -3.64 -14.05 0.71
N SER A 226 -2.76 -13.08 0.94
CA SER A 226 -2.43 -12.61 2.30
C SER A 226 -3.62 -11.96 3.00
N SER A 227 -4.53 -11.33 2.25
CA SER A 227 -5.79 -10.82 2.82
C SER A 227 -6.63 -11.95 3.43
N PHE A 228 -6.63 -13.12 2.80
CA PHE A 228 -7.29 -14.31 3.36
C PHE A 228 -6.46 -14.94 4.49
N LEU A 229 -5.14 -15.05 4.34
CA LEU A 229 -4.23 -15.55 5.38
C LEU A 229 -4.51 -14.89 6.74
N LEU A 230 -4.55 -13.56 6.75
CA LEU A 230 -4.82 -12.77 7.95
C LEU A 230 -6.19 -13.10 8.56
N GLY A 231 -7.24 -13.23 7.74
CA GLY A 231 -8.59 -13.59 8.21
C GLY A 231 -8.69 -15.00 8.80
N TYR A 232 -7.90 -15.95 8.29
CA TYR A 232 -7.77 -17.28 8.89
C TYR A 232 -6.92 -17.27 10.18
N GLY A 233 -6.31 -16.13 10.54
CA GLY A 233 -5.46 -16.00 11.72
C GLY A 233 -4.03 -16.50 11.50
N GLY A 234 -3.64 -16.67 10.25
CA GLY A 234 -2.27 -17.03 9.90
C GLY A 234 -1.30 -15.85 9.96
N SER A 235 -0.02 -16.15 9.96
CA SER A 235 1.08 -15.19 9.94
C SER A 235 2.09 -15.56 8.85
N PHE A 236 2.95 -14.61 8.47
CA PHE A 236 4.01 -14.87 7.50
C PHE A 236 5.18 -15.67 8.10
N ALA A 237 5.50 -15.38 9.34
CA ALA A 237 6.58 -16.05 10.07
C ALA A 237 6.27 -16.08 11.58
N ASP A 238 6.93 -16.96 12.28
CA ASP A 238 6.92 -17.01 13.75
C ASP A 238 7.96 -16.03 14.36
N ASP A 239 8.01 -16.00 15.70
CA ASP A 239 8.92 -15.13 16.47
C ASP A 239 10.41 -15.42 16.23
N LYS A 240 10.72 -16.57 15.65
CA LYS A 240 12.10 -16.99 15.35
C LYS A 240 12.47 -16.75 13.88
N GLY A 241 11.57 -16.18 13.10
CA GLY A 241 11.75 -15.92 11.67
C GLY A 241 11.54 -17.15 10.78
N LYS A 242 10.97 -18.25 11.33
CA LYS A 242 10.56 -19.38 10.51
C LYS A 242 9.26 -19.03 9.81
N LEU A 243 9.22 -19.28 8.50
CA LEU A 243 8.01 -19.07 7.71
C LEU A 243 6.86 -19.96 8.19
N MET A 244 5.68 -19.36 8.27
CA MET A 244 4.41 -20.01 8.60
C MET A 244 3.48 -20.08 7.39
N THR A 245 4.03 -19.89 6.21
CA THR A 245 3.30 -19.81 4.94
C THR A 245 2.84 -21.16 4.40
N ASP A 246 3.18 -22.26 5.06
CA ASP A 246 2.67 -23.61 4.83
C ASP A 246 1.82 -24.13 6.01
N SER A 247 1.46 -23.25 6.94
CA SER A 247 0.55 -23.60 8.04
C SER A 247 -0.84 -23.97 7.55
N PRO A 248 -1.67 -24.63 8.37
CA PRO A 248 -3.06 -24.92 8.02
C PRO A 248 -3.83 -23.66 7.57
N GLU A 249 -3.63 -22.53 8.26
CA GLU A 249 -4.26 -21.25 7.94
C GLU A 249 -3.82 -20.74 6.56
N ALA A 250 -2.54 -20.87 6.23
CA ALA A 250 -1.97 -20.46 4.95
C ALA A 250 -2.51 -21.32 3.78
N ILE A 251 -2.68 -22.61 4.02
CA ILE A 251 -3.25 -23.56 3.06
C ILE A 251 -4.74 -23.26 2.84
N GLU A 252 -5.52 -23.01 3.91
CA GLU A 252 -6.94 -22.63 3.79
C GLU A 252 -7.09 -21.28 3.04
N ALA A 253 -6.23 -20.32 3.28
CA ALA A 253 -6.18 -19.08 2.49
C ALA A 253 -5.87 -19.35 1.00
N GLY A 254 -4.98 -20.30 0.72
CA GLY A 254 -4.70 -20.78 -0.65
C GLY A 254 -5.91 -21.41 -1.33
N LYS A 255 -6.67 -22.25 -0.61
CA LYS A 255 -7.92 -22.83 -1.10
C LYS A 255 -9.00 -21.79 -1.38
N MET A 256 -9.14 -20.79 -0.48
CA MET A 256 -10.06 -19.67 -0.66
C MET A 256 -9.70 -18.88 -1.92
N TYR A 257 -8.43 -18.50 -2.06
CA TYR A 257 -7.88 -17.79 -3.21
C TYR A 257 -8.15 -18.57 -4.52
N GLN A 258 -7.77 -19.87 -4.55
CA GLN A 258 -8.00 -20.74 -5.69
C GLN A 258 -9.47 -20.81 -6.07
N THR A 259 -10.36 -21.06 -5.09
CA THR A 259 -11.79 -21.22 -5.34
C THR A 259 -12.40 -19.96 -5.94
N LEU A 260 -12.09 -18.79 -5.38
CA LEU A 260 -12.63 -17.51 -5.88
C LEU A 260 -12.16 -17.21 -7.30
N LEU A 261 -10.87 -17.39 -7.59
CA LEU A 261 -10.32 -17.02 -8.89
C LEU A 261 -10.48 -18.09 -9.96
N ALA A 262 -10.26 -19.36 -9.63
CA ALA A 262 -10.36 -20.43 -10.63
C ALA A 262 -11.80 -20.82 -10.98
N LYS A 263 -12.74 -20.76 -9.99
CA LYS A 263 -14.13 -21.18 -10.22
C LYS A 263 -15.06 -20.01 -10.55
N TYR A 264 -14.86 -18.85 -9.93
CA TYR A 264 -15.79 -17.72 -10.00
C TYR A 264 -15.14 -16.47 -10.59
N GLY A 265 -13.85 -16.54 -10.95
CA GLY A 265 -13.12 -15.48 -11.64
C GLY A 265 -13.29 -15.50 -13.16
N PRO A 266 -12.89 -14.43 -13.84
CA PRO A 266 -12.92 -14.36 -15.30
C PRO A 266 -11.87 -15.27 -15.93
N GLN A 267 -12.13 -15.70 -17.17
CA GLN A 267 -11.12 -16.40 -17.95
C GLN A 267 -9.86 -15.54 -18.09
N GLY A 268 -8.69 -16.15 -17.91
CA GLY A 268 -7.40 -15.46 -17.99
C GLY A 268 -7.02 -14.66 -16.76
N VAL A 269 -7.75 -14.79 -15.65
CA VAL A 269 -7.50 -14.03 -14.41
C VAL A 269 -6.07 -14.19 -13.88
N ALA A 270 -5.37 -15.28 -14.19
CA ALA A 270 -3.95 -15.47 -13.85
C ALA A 270 -3.02 -14.38 -14.46
N GLY A 271 -3.47 -13.66 -15.47
CA GLY A 271 -2.76 -12.53 -16.09
C GLY A 271 -3.23 -11.15 -15.60
N PHE A 272 -4.21 -11.07 -14.69
CA PHE A 272 -4.80 -9.80 -14.26
C PHE A 272 -3.99 -9.16 -13.12
N ASN A 273 -3.64 -7.88 -13.30
CA ASN A 273 -3.26 -7.00 -12.23
C ASN A 273 -4.48 -6.13 -11.80
N TRP A 274 -4.29 -5.07 -11.05
CA TRP A 274 -5.36 -4.19 -10.59
C TRP A 274 -6.11 -3.51 -11.75
N ASN A 275 -5.42 -3.10 -12.81
CA ASN A 275 -6.01 -2.38 -13.95
C ASN A 275 -6.94 -3.26 -14.78
N GLU A 276 -6.61 -4.53 -15.04
CA GLU A 276 -7.49 -5.47 -15.72
C GLU A 276 -8.70 -5.80 -14.85
N SER A 277 -8.49 -6.04 -13.54
CA SER A 277 -9.56 -6.31 -12.57
C SER A 277 -10.52 -5.12 -12.45
N GLN A 278 -10.00 -3.89 -12.33
CA GLN A 278 -10.79 -2.67 -12.31
C GLN A 278 -11.57 -2.49 -13.61
N SER A 279 -10.91 -2.67 -14.76
CA SER A 279 -11.56 -2.51 -16.07
C SER A 279 -12.74 -3.45 -16.26
N LEU A 280 -12.63 -4.70 -15.79
CA LEU A 280 -13.73 -5.65 -15.83
C LEU A 280 -14.88 -5.22 -14.91
N PHE A 281 -14.56 -4.75 -13.69
CA PHE A 281 -15.53 -4.28 -12.73
C PHE A 281 -16.26 -3.02 -13.21
N LEU A 282 -15.54 -2.04 -13.78
CA LEU A 282 -16.08 -0.82 -14.41
C LEU A 282 -17.14 -1.12 -15.49
N GLN A 283 -16.97 -2.25 -16.19
CA GLN A 283 -17.91 -2.69 -17.23
C GLN A 283 -19.15 -3.41 -16.66
N GLY A 284 -19.24 -3.61 -15.34
CA GLY A 284 -20.29 -4.38 -14.69
C GLY A 284 -20.17 -5.90 -14.90
N LYS A 285 -19.01 -6.38 -15.31
CA LYS A 285 -18.76 -7.80 -15.63
C LYS A 285 -18.15 -8.61 -14.45
N ALA A 286 -18.12 -8.03 -13.26
CA ALA A 286 -17.79 -8.73 -12.02
C ALA A 286 -18.73 -8.31 -10.92
N ALA A 287 -19.15 -9.26 -10.08
CA ALA A 287 -20.03 -8.97 -8.95
C ALA A 287 -19.28 -8.40 -7.76
N MET A 288 -18.07 -8.91 -7.49
CA MET A 288 -17.17 -8.45 -6.43
C MET A 288 -15.75 -8.27 -6.97
N TRP A 289 -15.05 -7.27 -6.43
CA TRP A 289 -13.65 -6.98 -6.71
C TRP A 289 -12.90 -6.68 -5.41
N LEU A 290 -11.88 -7.48 -5.09
CA LEU A 290 -11.01 -7.27 -3.92
C LEU A 290 -9.76 -6.52 -4.35
N ASP A 291 -9.58 -5.31 -3.84
CA ASP A 291 -8.38 -4.49 -4.06
C ASP A 291 -8.29 -3.33 -3.05
N GLY A 292 -7.27 -2.47 -3.19
CA GLY A 292 -7.09 -1.29 -2.36
C GLY A 292 -8.22 -0.27 -2.48
N ILE A 293 -8.51 0.44 -1.39
CA ILE A 293 -9.58 1.45 -1.32
C ILE A 293 -9.34 2.64 -2.26
N GLY A 294 -8.10 2.87 -2.68
CA GLY A 294 -7.69 4.01 -3.51
C GLY A 294 -8.07 3.93 -4.98
N PHE A 295 -8.79 2.90 -5.42
CA PHE A 295 -9.19 2.72 -6.82
C PHE A 295 -10.63 3.13 -7.13
N ALA A 296 -11.28 3.86 -6.24
CA ALA A 296 -12.70 4.21 -6.38
C ALA A 296 -12.97 5.31 -7.43
N GLN A 297 -12.04 6.23 -7.68
CA GLN A 297 -12.26 7.40 -8.53
C GLN A 297 -12.81 7.04 -9.93
N PRO A 298 -12.25 6.09 -10.69
CA PRO A 298 -12.81 5.73 -12.00
C PRO A 298 -14.19 5.08 -11.94
N LEU A 299 -14.57 4.48 -10.80
CA LEU A 299 -15.87 3.83 -10.61
C LEU A 299 -17.02 4.85 -10.58
N GLU A 300 -16.73 6.07 -10.15
CA GLU A 300 -17.68 7.18 -10.03
C GLU A 300 -17.61 8.14 -11.24
N ASP A 301 -16.79 7.84 -12.24
CA ASP A 301 -16.64 8.64 -13.46
C ASP A 301 -17.54 8.07 -14.59
N PRO A 302 -18.62 8.79 -15.02
CA PRO A 302 -19.53 8.30 -16.04
C PRO A 302 -18.89 8.16 -17.43
N THR A 303 -17.71 8.73 -17.64
CA THR A 303 -16.96 8.56 -18.90
C THR A 303 -16.19 7.25 -18.94
N LYS A 304 -15.97 6.60 -17.77
CA LYS A 304 -15.18 5.38 -17.61
C LYS A 304 -16.01 4.18 -17.15
N SER A 305 -17.00 4.42 -16.28
CA SER A 305 -17.77 3.38 -15.60
C SER A 305 -19.19 3.24 -16.16
N ARG A 306 -19.60 2.00 -16.38
CA ARG A 306 -20.99 1.64 -16.72
C ARG A 306 -21.85 1.38 -15.48
N ILE A 307 -21.26 1.43 -14.30
CA ILE A 307 -21.89 1.10 -13.03
C ILE A 307 -21.84 2.26 -12.02
N VAL A 308 -21.73 3.50 -12.50
CA VAL A 308 -21.82 4.69 -11.64
C VAL A 308 -23.10 4.66 -10.81
N GLY A 309 -22.99 4.92 -9.50
CA GLY A 309 -24.09 4.86 -8.53
C GLY A 309 -24.53 3.44 -8.14
N LYS A 310 -23.99 2.39 -8.79
CA LYS A 310 -24.29 0.98 -8.51
C LYS A 310 -23.17 0.28 -7.72
N VAL A 311 -22.08 0.99 -7.43
CA VAL A 311 -20.94 0.47 -6.66
C VAL A 311 -21.26 0.53 -5.17
N GLY A 312 -21.02 -0.57 -4.47
CA GLY A 312 -20.97 -0.64 -3.03
C GLY A 312 -19.53 -0.86 -2.56
N TYR A 313 -19.24 -0.37 -1.38
CA TYR A 313 -17.91 -0.42 -0.75
C TYR A 313 -18.03 -1.20 0.55
N GLY A 314 -17.47 -2.40 0.58
CA GLY A 314 -17.58 -3.30 1.72
C GLY A 314 -16.23 -3.51 2.41
N VAL A 315 -16.23 -3.43 3.73
CA VAL A 315 -15.09 -3.83 4.56
C VAL A 315 -14.78 -5.30 4.30
N MET A 316 -13.50 -5.69 4.33
CA MET A 316 -13.13 -7.10 4.15
C MET A 316 -13.98 -8.01 5.06
N PRO A 317 -14.68 -9.02 4.51
CA PRO A 317 -15.46 -9.96 5.30
C PRO A 317 -14.60 -10.67 6.36
N ALA A 318 -15.21 -11.06 7.47
CA ALA A 318 -14.51 -11.76 8.54
C ALA A 318 -14.09 -13.16 8.08
N GLY A 319 -12.85 -13.51 8.33
CA GLY A 319 -12.40 -14.89 8.28
C GLY A 319 -12.86 -15.67 9.52
N PRO A 320 -12.59 -16.98 9.59
CA PRO A 320 -13.00 -17.82 10.73
C PRO A 320 -12.39 -17.40 12.07
N LYS A 321 -11.28 -16.69 12.07
CA LYS A 321 -10.56 -16.27 13.28
C LYS A 321 -10.71 -14.79 13.59
N GLN A 322 -10.70 -13.94 12.56
CA GLN A 322 -10.77 -12.49 12.77
C GLN A 322 -11.21 -11.76 11.50
N GLN A 323 -11.69 -10.53 11.69
CA GLN A 323 -11.92 -9.60 10.60
C GLN A 323 -10.70 -8.67 10.46
N VAL A 324 -10.04 -8.71 9.31
CA VAL A 324 -8.82 -7.93 9.04
C VAL A 324 -8.87 -7.37 7.63
N SER A 325 -8.49 -6.12 7.50
CA SER A 325 -8.18 -5.51 6.20
C SER A 325 -6.66 -5.51 6.00
N ALA A 326 -6.18 -6.10 4.94
CA ALA A 326 -4.76 -6.02 4.60
C ALA A 326 -4.41 -4.57 4.28
N LEU A 327 -3.39 -4.04 4.95
CA LEU A 327 -2.93 -2.66 4.78
C LEU A 327 -1.70 -2.61 3.90
N PHE A 328 -1.79 -1.76 2.91
CA PHE A 328 -0.66 -1.31 2.10
C PHE A 328 -0.54 0.20 2.26
N ALA A 329 0.64 0.74 2.00
CA ALA A 329 0.85 2.17 2.14
C ALA A 329 1.94 2.63 1.18
N ASP A 330 1.87 3.90 0.81
CA ASP A 330 2.85 4.56 -0.02
C ASP A 330 3.38 5.80 0.69
N GLY A 331 4.60 6.18 0.34
CA GLY A 331 5.25 7.39 0.83
C GLY A 331 6.11 8.00 -0.24
N GLU A 332 6.74 9.10 0.10
CA GLU A 332 7.72 9.76 -0.75
C GLU A 332 9.02 9.98 0.01
N GLY A 333 10.12 9.56 -0.60
CA GLY A 333 11.46 9.64 -0.02
C GLY A 333 12.39 10.50 -0.85
N VAL A 334 13.38 11.09 -0.17
CA VAL A 334 14.48 11.82 -0.80
C VAL A 334 15.63 10.85 -1.04
N SER A 335 16.17 10.80 -2.26
CA SER A 335 17.35 10.00 -2.58
C SER A 335 18.54 10.37 -1.70
N ALA A 336 19.23 9.38 -1.14
CA ALA A 336 20.46 9.62 -0.38
C ALA A 336 21.58 10.23 -1.26
N TYR A 337 21.54 9.96 -2.56
CA TYR A 337 22.56 10.36 -3.52
C TYR A 337 22.36 11.77 -4.07
N THR A 338 21.15 12.35 -3.94
CA THR A 338 20.91 13.71 -4.44
C THR A 338 21.73 14.77 -3.68
N LYS A 339 22.21 15.76 -4.41
CA LYS A 339 22.77 17.00 -3.86
C LYS A 339 21.70 18.03 -3.52
N LYS A 340 20.46 17.80 -3.96
CA LYS A 340 19.31 18.73 -3.82
C LYS A 340 18.36 18.31 -2.71
N LYS A 341 18.89 17.86 -1.56
CA LYS A 341 18.08 17.35 -0.46
C LYS A 341 17.04 18.35 0.05
N GLY A 342 17.40 19.64 0.14
CA GLY A 342 16.48 20.70 0.56
C GLY A 342 15.29 20.89 -0.39
N PRO A 343 15.52 21.16 -1.68
CA PRO A 343 14.45 21.24 -2.70
C PRO A 343 13.58 19.98 -2.76
N ALA A 344 14.19 18.79 -2.68
CA ALA A 344 13.49 17.50 -2.67
C ALA A 344 12.61 17.33 -1.40
N PHE A 345 13.13 17.78 -0.24
CA PHE A 345 12.36 17.76 1.00
C PHE A 345 11.16 18.73 0.95
N PHE A 346 11.29 19.87 0.30
CA PHE A 346 10.17 20.78 0.07
C PHE A 346 9.07 20.11 -0.75
N TYR A 347 9.45 19.36 -1.80
CA TYR A 347 8.47 18.64 -2.61
C TYR A 347 7.68 17.61 -1.79
N ILE A 348 8.34 16.75 -1.01
CA ILE A 348 7.63 15.71 -0.26
C ILE A 348 6.76 16.29 0.88
N GLN A 349 7.14 17.43 1.46
CA GLN A 349 6.29 18.17 2.41
C GLN A 349 5.04 18.70 1.73
N TRP A 350 5.19 19.31 0.54
CA TRP A 350 4.06 19.79 -0.24
C TRP A 350 3.16 18.63 -0.69
N ALA A 351 3.72 17.56 -1.20
CA ALA A 351 2.95 16.38 -1.65
C ALA A 351 2.10 15.79 -0.52
N SER A 352 2.66 15.68 0.68
CA SER A 352 1.98 15.14 1.86
C SER A 352 1.25 16.16 2.73
N ASN A 353 1.13 17.44 2.28
CA ASN A 353 0.45 18.45 3.05
C ASN A 353 -1.07 18.24 3.13
N LYS A 354 -1.73 18.93 4.06
CA LYS A 354 -3.18 18.81 4.28
C LYS A 354 -4.00 19.11 3.02
N ALA A 355 -3.60 20.09 2.21
CA ALA A 355 -4.33 20.46 0.99
C ALA A 355 -4.32 19.31 -0.04
N ASN A 356 -3.16 18.74 -0.34
CA ASN A 356 -3.05 17.61 -1.27
C ASN A 356 -3.71 16.33 -0.73
N GLN A 357 -3.63 16.10 0.58
CA GLN A 357 -4.32 14.98 1.23
C GLN A 357 -5.85 15.16 1.19
N THR A 358 -6.35 16.38 1.34
CA THR A 358 -7.78 16.69 1.16
C THR A 358 -8.22 16.46 -0.28
N ARG A 359 -7.42 16.90 -1.27
CA ARG A 359 -7.67 16.65 -2.71
C ARG A 359 -7.69 15.16 -3.05
N MET A 360 -6.79 14.37 -2.44
CA MET A 360 -6.77 12.92 -2.61
C MET A 360 -8.09 12.28 -2.17
N LEU A 361 -8.60 12.68 -1.01
CA LEU A 361 -9.88 12.19 -0.50
C LEU A 361 -11.05 12.64 -1.39
N GLN A 362 -11.10 13.92 -1.79
CA GLN A 362 -12.13 14.48 -2.66
C GLN A 362 -12.18 13.78 -4.03
N ALA A 363 -11.00 13.42 -4.56
CA ALA A 363 -10.88 12.71 -5.83
C ALA A 363 -11.10 11.20 -5.72
N ALA A 364 -11.37 10.66 -4.53
CA ALA A 364 -11.41 9.21 -4.25
C ALA A 364 -10.16 8.46 -4.80
N ALA A 365 -9.00 9.12 -4.78
CA ALA A 365 -7.75 8.62 -5.36
C ALA A 365 -6.85 7.89 -4.34
N GLY A 366 -7.26 7.80 -3.08
CA GLY A 366 -6.55 7.14 -2.01
C GLY A 366 -7.10 7.51 -0.63
N ALA A 367 -6.60 6.85 0.40
CA ALA A 367 -6.91 7.19 1.78
C ALA A 367 -5.82 8.14 2.32
N PRO A 368 -6.17 9.34 2.76
CA PRO A 368 -5.24 10.30 3.32
C PRO A 368 -4.48 9.74 4.52
N VAL A 369 -3.21 10.09 4.60
CA VAL A 369 -2.37 9.82 5.77
C VAL A 369 -2.53 10.90 6.86
N ARG A 370 -3.14 12.04 6.51
CA ARG A 370 -3.42 13.10 7.48
C ARG A 370 -4.83 13.00 8.02
N THR A 371 -4.95 12.87 9.33
CA THR A 371 -6.25 12.73 10.00
C THR A 371 -7.11 13.99 9.85
N SER A 372 -6.50 15.17 9.82
CA SER A 372 -7.19 16.46 9.62
C SER A 372 -7.76 16.63 8.20
N ALA A 373 -7.28 15.87 7.20
CA ALA A 373 -7.78 15.96 5.84
C ALA A 373 -9.22 15.46 5.72
N TYR A 374 -9.62 14.48 6.55
CA TYR A 374 -10.98 13.95 6.54
C TYR A 374 -12.02 15.01 6.94
N ALA A 375 -11.77 15.75 8.02
CA ALA A 375 -12.66 16.83 8.45
C ALA A 375 -12.71 17.97 7.42
N ALA A 376 -11.57 18.33 6.83
CA ALA A 376 -11.49 19.37 5.81
C ALA A 376 -12.26 18.99 4.54
N ALA A 377 -12.14 17.74 4.08
CA ALA A 377 -12.85 17.26 2.91
C ALA A 377 -14.37 17.22 3.14
N GLN A 378 -14.82 16.70 4.28
CA GLN A 378 -16.24 16.62 4.62
C GLN A 378 -16.91 18.00 4.76
N ALA A 379 -16.16 19.01 5.17
CA ALA A 379 -16.65 20.40 5.26
C ALA A 379 -16.70 21.13 3.90
N SER A 380 -16.13 20.54 2.84
CA SER A 380 -16.08 21.15 1.51
C SER A 380 -17.35 20.87 0.72
N SER A 381 -17.89 21.91 0.06
CA SER A 381 -18.99 21.77 -0.92
C SER A 381 -18.60 20.94 -2.15
N ASP A 382 -17.30 20.80 -2.43
CA ASP A 382 -16.75 20.07 -3.56
C ASP A 382 -16.51 18.58 -3.25
N PHE A 383 -16.86 18.13 -2.04
CA PHE A 383 -16.71 16.73 -1.65
C PHE A 383 -17.69 15.84 -2.43
N LYS A 384 -17.16 15.14 -3.43
CA LYS A 384 -17.93 14.28 -4.35
C LYS A 384 -17.74 12.79 -4.11
N ALA A 385 -16.85 12.40 -3.19
CA ALA A 385 -16.63 11.00 -2.90
C ALA A 385 -17.87 10.38 -2.23
N PRO A 386 -18.25 9.14 -2.61
CA PRO A 386 -19.40 8.48 -1.99
C PRO A 386 -19.22 8.35 -0.48
N LYS A 387 -20.27 8.66 0.28
CA LYS A 387 -20.25 8.53 1.75
C LYS A 387 -19.91 7.10 2.18
N GLU A 388 -20.49 6.10 1.51
CA GLU A 388 -20.19 4.67 1.74
C GLU A 388 -18.70 4.35 1.59
N TRP A 389 -18.01 4.98 0.63
CA TRP A 389 -16.57 4.80 0.42
C TRP A 389 -15.75 5.31 1.61
N VAL A 390 -16.09 6.51 2.13
CA VAL A 390 -15.42 7.08 3.31
C VAL A 390 -15.66 6.23 4.55
N GLU A 391 -16.90 5.80 4.76
CA GLU A 391 -17.28 4.93 5.89
C GLU A 391 -16.54 3.58 5.83
N CYS A 392 -16.47 2.96 4.66
CA CYS A 392 -15.72 1.72 4.43
C CYS A 392 -14.22 1.91 4.71
N MET A 393 -13.63 2.99 4.24
CA MET A 393 -12.23 3.32 4.46
C MET A 393 -11.90 3.48 5.95
N LEU A 394 -12.70 4.26 6.67
CA LEU A 394 -12.51 4.48 8.11
C LEU A 394 -12.71 3.19 8.92
N ALA A 395 -13.69 2.37 8.54
CA ALA A 395 -13.92 1.08 9.18
C ALA A 395 -12.78 0.10 8.90
N SER A 396 -12.30 0.03 7.65
CA SER A 396 -11.18 -0.82 7.26
C SER A 396 -9.87 -0.42 7.95
N ALA A 397 -9.62 0.89 8.12
CA ALA A 397 -8.44 1.38 8.83
C ALA A 397 -8.36 0.94 10.30
N LYS A 398 -9.52 0.73 10.96
CA LYS A 398 -9.58 0.26 12.36
C LYS A 398 -9.13 -1.19 12.55
N ILE A 399 -9.28 -2.01 11.51
CA ILE A 399 -8.96 -3.44 11.51
C ILE A 399 -7.77 -3.76 10.61
N ALA A 400 -7.02 -2.74 10.22
CA ALA A 400 -5.93 -2.87 9.27
C ALA A 400 -4.69 -3.53 9.90
N GLN A 401 -4.08 -4.47 9.17
CA GLN A 401 -2.80 -5.09 9.51
C GLN A 401 -1.92 -5.14 8.25
N PRO A 402 -0.57 -5.11 8.38
CA PRO A 402 0.32 -5.21 7.23
C PRO A 402 -0.01 -6.39 6.31
N GLY A 403 -0.24 -6.11 5.04
CA GLY A 403 -0.65 -7.10 4.05
C GLY A 403 0.49 -7.91 3.44
N LEU A 404 1.75 -7.57 3.76
CA LEU A 404 2.95 -8.31 3.37
C LEU A 404 3.96 -8.33 4.51
N PRO A 405 4.88 -9.32 4.55
CA PRO A 405 5.93 -9.33 5.55
C PRO A 405 6.89 -8.15 5.34
N VAL A 406 7.30 -7.51 6.45
CA VAL A 406 8.28 -6.41 6.42
C VAL A 406 9.69 -7.00 6.48
N ILE A 407 10.15 -7.53 5.36
CA ILE A 407 11.44 -8.20 5.18
C ILE A 407 12.23 -7.57 4.03
N ALA A 408 13.55 -7.72 4.01
CA ALA A 408 14.37 -7.19 2.92
C ALA A 408 14.07 -7.89 1.58
N PRO A 409 13.98 -9.23 1.49
CA PRO A 409 13.71 -9.94 0.23
C PRO A 409 12.21 -10.10 -0.06
N VAL A 410 11.41 -9.06 0.21
CA VAL A 410 9.94 -9.13 -0.01
C VAL A 410 9.58 -9.26 -1.50
N THR A 411 10.41 -8.77 -2.41
CA THR A 411 10.22 -8.94 -3.85
C THR A 411 10.37 -10.40 -4.23
N GLU A 412 11.42 -11.06 -3.76
CA GLU A 412 11.67 -12.49 -3.96
C GLU A 412 10.58 -13.34 -3.30
N PHE A 413 10.11 -12.95 -2.11
CA PHE A 413 8.94 -13.57 -1.46
C PHE A 413 7.73 -13.54 -2.39
N ARG A 414 7.42 -12.36 -2.95
CA ARG A 414 6.29 -12.21 -3.86
C ARG A 414 6.48 -12.95 -5.18
N ASP A 415 7.72 -13.12 -5.63
CA ASP A 415 8.01 -13.89 -6.84
C ASP A 415 7.79 -15.39 -6.63
N VAL A 416 8.32 -15.95 -5.55
CA VAL A 416 8.19 -17.37 -5.22
C VAL A 416 6.72 -17.74 -4.94
N PHE A 417 6.08 -17.02 -4.01
CA PHE A 417 4.67 -17.27 -3.65
C PHE A 417 3.72 -16.90 -4.79
N GLY A 418 4.07 -15.91 -5.60
CA GLY A 418 3.31 -15.54 -6.78
C GLY A 418 3.22 -16.64 -7.83
N VAL A 419 4.29 -17.43 -8.03
CA VAL A 419 4.29 -18.62 -8.88
C VAL A 419 3.35 -19.68 -8.30
N ALA A 420 3.47 -20.00 -7.01
CA ALA A 420 2.61 -20.98 -6.33
C ALA A 420 1.12 -20.62 -6.48
N LEU A 421 0.77 -19.36 -6.26
CA LEU A 421 -0.61 -18.85 -6.40
C LEU A 421 -1.12 -18.92 -7.85
N THR A 422 -0.26 -18.65 -8.83
CA THR A 422 -0.61 -18.80 -10.24
C THR A 422 -0.85 -20.27 -10.60
N ASN A 423 -0.01 -21.18 -10.08
CA ASN A 423 -0.21 -22.63 -10.25
C ASN A 423 -1.55 -23.08 -9.64
N MET A 424 -1.93 -22.55 -8.49
CA MET A 424 -3.24 -22.83 -7.87
C MET A 424 -4.41 -22.41 -8.75
N ILE A 425 -4.38 -21.21 -9.36
CA ILE A 425 -5.42 -20.78 -10.32
C ILE A 425 -5.53 -21.80 -11.46
N ASN A 426 -4.41 -22.37 -11.88
CA ASN A 426 -4.33 -23.36 -12.95
C ASN A 426 -4.61 -24.83 -12.47
N GLY A 427 -5.06 -25.00 -11.23
CA GLY A 427 -5.53 -26.29 -10.71
C GLY A 427 -4.54 -27.09 -9.86
N ALA A 428 -3.36 -26.53 -9.54
CA ALA A 428 -2.44 -27.18 -8.62
C ALA A 428 -2.98 -27.22 -7.18
N ASP A 429 -2.57 -28.24 -6.41
CA ASP A 429 -2.99 -28.40 -5.02
C ASP A 429 -2.39 -27.32 -4.10
N PRO A 430 -3.22 -26.55 -3.37
CA PRO A 430 -2.73 -25.47 -2.51
C PRO A 430 -1.75 -25.92 -1.42
N ALA A 431 -1.96 -27.08 -0.82
CA ALA A 431 -1.07 -27.56 0.23
C ALA A 431 0.34 -27.89 -0.33
N THR A 432 0.39 -28.50 -1.49
CA THR A 432 1.65 -28.80 -2.19
C THR A 432 2.39 -27.54 -2.60
N GLU A 433 1.69 -26.57 -3.21
CA GLU A 433 2.29 -25.34 -3.69
C GLU A 433 2.79 -24.45 -2.53
N MET A 434 2.04 -24.35 -1.42
CA MET A 434 2.46 -23.57 -0.25
C MET A 434 3.69 -24.19 0.42
N LYS A 435 3.73 -25.50 0.62
CA LYS A 435 4.91 -26.19 1.18
C LYS A 435 6.15 -26.00 0.32
N LYS A 436 5.99 -26.13 -1.01
CA LYS A 436 7.09 -25.93 -1.96
C LYS A 436 7.61 -24.48 -1.89
N ALA A 437 6.74 -23.50 -1.96
CA ALA A 437 7.12 -22.08 -1.91
C ALA A 437 7.79 -21.74 -0.58
N THR A 438 7.29 -22.25 0.55
CA THR A 438 7.89 -22.06 1.87
C THR A 438 9.30 -22.63 1.94
N ALA A 439 9.49 -23.86 1.46
CA ALA A 439 10.81 -24.52 1.45
C ALA A 439 11.81 -23.80 0.53
N GLU A 440 11.34 -23.26 -0.61
CA GLU A 440 12.17 -22.51 -1.55
C GLU A 440 12.59 -21.16 -0.98
N PHE A 441 11.70 -20.45 -0.30
CA PHE A 441 11.97 -19.09 0.14
C PHE A 441 12.66 -19.02 1.52
N GLN A 442 12.50 -19.99 2.44
CA GLN A 442 13.11 -19.93 3.78
C GLN A 442 14.63 -19.69 3.74
N PRO A 443 15.43 -20.38 2.88
CA PRO A 443 16.87 -20.08 2.79
C PRO A 443 17.20 -18.65 2.33
N VAL A 444 16.36 -18.06 1.46
CA VAL A 444 16.51 -16.67 1.00
C VAL A 444 16.31 -15.71 2.15
N LEU A 445 15.24 -15.93 2.94
CA LEU A 445 14.96 -15.14 4.13
C LEU A 445 16.09 -15.22 5.15
N ASP A 446 16.54 -16.45 5.47
CA ASP A 446 17.62 -16.70 6.43
C ASP A 446 18.91 -15.99 6.05
N LYS A 447 19.28 -16.05 4.77
CA LYS A 447 20.49 -15.38 4.26
C LYS A 447 20.36 -13.86 4.32
N SER A 448 19.21 -13.32 3.92
CA SER A 448 19.03 -11.87 3.81
C SER A 448 18.94 -11.17 5.17
N GLU A 449 18.38 -11.81 6.17
CA GLU A 449 18.24 -11.20 7.51
C GLU A 449 19.46 -11.43 8.40
N LYS A 450 20.36 -12.35 8.04
CA LYS A 450 21.66 -12.56 8.73
C LYS A 450 22.80 -11.72 8.16
N ALA A 451 22.67 -11.24 6.93
CA ALA A 451 23.64 -10.37 6.26
C ALA A 451 23.35 -8.89 6.50
#